data_fdd171fd811433d03a0807abab6b1da6
#
_entry.id   fdd171fd811433d03a0807abab6b1da6
#
_cell.length_a   1.000
_cell.length_b   1.000
_cell.length_c   1.000
_cell.angle_alpha   90.00
_cell.angle_beta   90.00
_cell.angle_gamma   90.00
#
_symmetry.space_group_name_H-M   'P 1'
#
loop_
_entity.id
_entity.type
_entity.pdbx_description
1 polymer ?
#
loop_
_entity_poly.entity_id
_entity_poly.type
_entity_poly.pdbx_seq_one_letter_code
_entity_poly.pdbx_strand_id
1 'polypeptide(L)'
;MRPVTPRGFRDVLFEEAAERRVVTAAVSDVFIRYAYRFVETPAVEEYATLEAVVGATVSGAAFRLVDLDGSLLALRPEMTLPIARLAAARLGGSSGPQRLCYAADVYREHASLRGESRQFAQLGVELLAVSGPASDAEVVCVLVDALRATGLTEFTVGVGTVAVLRALIGAAASTPEWAASLMAAAHARNLVAFDALTAAQGVPSAVGSALRTVVRIAGGREAIAACREAAGAVGCAGALDALESAWDLLEAAGAADRVRVDFGILRSFDYYTGLIVEAYAPGLGLPLGGGGRYDDLLAAFGTPMPAAGFALSLERVMIALAAQGVEVAVRGVDALVGGDPAACARVCSRLRAGGWRVQASATRTSDALVGEARDAGAVWWMAGEDAALTRVSDGAALALEPLPAPPALEAANQRGGVR
;
A
#
# COMPACT_ATOMS: atom_id res chain seq x y z
N MET A 1 4.95 37.31 6.71
CA MET A 1 5.12 36.13 5.82
C MET A 1 4.02 35.13 6.16
N ARG A 2 3.20 34.68 5.23
CA ARG A 2 2.26 33.56 5.51
C ARG A 2 3.05 32.27 5.50
N PRO A 3 3.00 31.45 6.57
CA PRO A 3 3.59 30.12 6.56
C PRO A 3 2.87 29.25 5.52
N VAL A 4 3.63 28.65 4.61
CA VAL A 4 3.11 27.77 3.54
C VAL A 4 3.96 26.51 3.46
N THR A 5 3.33 25.38 3.20
CA THR A 5 4.04 24.13 2.89
C THR A 5 4.62 24.20 1.46
N PRO A 6 5.72 23.48 1.17
CA PRO A 6 6.23 23.37 -0.17
C PRO A 6 5.18 22.78 -1.14
N ARG A 7 5.28 23.14 -2.42
CA ARG A 7 4.36 22.66 -3.46
C ARG A 7 4.32 21.13 -3.51
N GLY A 8 3.11 20.54 -3.44
CA GLY A 8 2.90 19.10 -3.47
C GLY A 8 3.13 18.39 -2.13
N PHE A 9 3.34 19.16 -1.06
CA PHE A 9 3.37 18.70 0.32
C PHE A 9 2.20 19.32 1.08
N ARG A 10 1.73 18.65 2.11
CA ARG A 10 0.65 19.15 2.96
C ARG A 10 0.81 18.71 4.40
N ASP A 11 0.27 19.49 5.30
CA ASP A 11 0.06 19.06 6.68
C ASP A 11 -1.16 18.13 6.75
N VAL A 12 -1.10 17.14 7.60
CA VAL A 12 -2.20 16.22 7.91
C VAL A 12 -2.55 16.41 9.37
N LEU A 13 -3.79 16.79 9.66
CA LEU A 13 -4.21 17.22 10.99
C LEU A 13 -5.28 16.29 11.58
N PHE A 14 -5.35 16.24 12.90
CA PHE A 14 -6.41 15.71 13.74
C PHE A 14 -7.04 14.39 13.26
N GLU A 15 -8.29 14.46 12.80
CA GLU A 15 -9.09 13.31 12.40
C GLU A 15 -8.43 12.54 11.26
N GLU A 16 -8.01 13.24 10.20
CA GLU A 16 -7.32 12.59 9.08
C GLU A 16 -6.04 11.88 9.53
N ALA A 17 -5.27 12.50 10.41
CA ALA A 17 -4.05 11.87 10.95
C ALA A 17 -4.39 10.62 11.78
N ALA A 18 -5.48 10.66 12.52
CA ALA A 18 -5.94 9.52 13.30
C ALA A 18 -6.50 8.39 12.42
N GLU A 19 -7.30 8.71 11.40
CA GLU A 19 -7.80 7.75 10.40
C GLU A 19 -6.65 7.04 9.67
N ARG A 20 -5.66 7.78 9.21
CA ARG A 20 -4.44 7.24 8.59
C ARG A 20 -3.73 6.23 9.50
N ARG A 21 -3.65 6.52 10.79
CA ARG A 21 -3.04 5.61 11.78
C ARG A 21 -3.87 4.33 11.95
N VAL A 22 -5.20 4.43 11.97
CA VAL A 22 -6.10 3.27 12.07
C VAL A 22 -5.92 2.36 10.85
N VAL A 23 -5.98 2.93 9.64
CA VAL A 23 -5.80 2.16 8.40
C VAL A 23 -4.40 1.54 8.32
N THR A 24 -3.35 2.30 8.67
CA THR A 24 -1.98 1.79 8.73
C THR A 24 -1.85 0.62 9.70
N ALA A 25 -2.44 0.72 10.88
CA ALA A 25 -2.43 -0.35 11.87
C ALA A 25 -3.16 -1.60 11.36
N ALA A 26 -4.36 -1.45 10.77
CA ALA A 26 -5.13 -2.56 10.23
C ALA A 26 -4.36 -3.34 9.15
N VAL A 27 -3.71 -2.63 8.22
CA VAL A 27 -2.86 -3.24 7.18
C VAL A 27 -1.64 -3.91 7.80
N SER A 28 -0.97 -3.25 8.75
CA SER A 28 0.21 -3.76 9.45
C SER A 28 -0.08 -5.04 10.23
N ASP A 29 -1.24 -5.13 10.87
CA ASP A 29 -1.68 -6.33 11.59
C ASP A 29 -1.86 -7.52 10.65
N VAL A 30 -2.30 -7.30 9.40
CA VAL A 30 -2.33 -8.35 8.39
C VAL A 30 -0.91 -8.84 8.10
N PHE A 31 0.03 -7.94 7.84
CA PHE A 31 1.42 -8.32 7.58
C PHE A 31 2.03 -9.16 8.71
N ILE A 32 1.78 -8.77 9.97
CA ILE A 32 2.24 -9.51 11.15
C ILE A 32 1.59 -10.92 11.21
N ARG A 33 0.29 -11.05 10.89
CA ARG A 33 -0.39 -12.37 10.85
C ARG A 33 0.19 -13.33 9.81
N TYR A 34 0.75 -12.78 8.72
CA TYR A 34 1.51 -13.55 7.72
C TYR A 34 2.99 -13.73 8.08
N ALA A 35 3.36 -13.40 9.33
CA ALA A 35 4.72 -13.51 9.87
C ALA A 35 5.74 -12.60 9.17
N TYR A 36 5.31 -11.49 8.54
CA TYR A 36 6.22 -10.46 8.06
C TYR A 36 6.75 -9.62 9.22
N ARG A 37 8.01 -9.24 9.14
CA ARG A 37 8.72 -8.47 10.17
C ARG A 37 8.99 -7.06 9.65
N PHE A 38 8.68 -6.08 10.48
CA PHE A 38 8.95 -4.69 10.14
C PHE A 38 10.43 -4.42 9.98
N VAL A 39 10.75 -3.64 8.95
CA VAL A 39 12.07 -3.08 8.71
C VAL A 39 11.93 -1.58 8.46
N GLU A 40 12.96 -0.85 8.91
CA GLU A 40 13.07 0.58 8.66
C GLU A 40 14.37 0.84 7.91
N THR A 41 14.31 1.62 6.85
CA THR A 41 15.45 2.08 6.07
C THR A 41 15.57 3.60 6.15
N PRO A 42 16.76 4.18 5.97
CA PRO A 42 16.91 5.62 5.85
C PRO A 42 15.98 6.19 4.77
N ALA A 43 15.49 7.41 4.98
CA ALA A 43 14.72 8.13 3.95
C ALA A 43 15.61 8.62 2.80
N VAL A 44 16.92 8.64 3.00
CA VAL A 44 17.93 9.12 2.07
C VAL A 44 18.78 7.93 1.60
N GLU A 45 19.00 7.86 0.30
CA GLU A 45 19.82 6.84 -0.39
C GLU A 45 20.89 7.52 -1.24
N GLU A 46 21.98 6.82 -1.53
CA GLU A 46 22.96 7.25 -2.51
C GLU A 46 22.34 7.32 -3.91
N TYR A 47 22.39 8.48 -4.58
CA TYR A 47 21.79 8.63 -5.90
C TYR A 47 22.36 7.68 -6.94
N ALA A 48 23.68 7.45 -6.90
CA ALA A 48 24.35 6.53 -7.79
C ALA A 48 23.85 5.08 -7.65
N THR A 49 23.47 4.66 -6.44
CA THR A 49 22.88 3.34 -6.18
C THR A 49 21.50 3.22 -6.82
N LEU A 50 20.64 4.26 -6.69
CA LEU A 50 19.33 4.29 -7.34
C LEU A 50 19.47 4.26 -8.86
N GLU A 51 20.34 5.09 -9.43
CA GLU A 51 20.53 5.20 -10.88
C GLU A 51 21.03 3.88 -11.51
N ALA A 52 21.99 3.21 -10.86
CA ALA A 52 22.56 1.95 -11.33
C ALA A 52 21.54 0.80 -11.37
N VAL A 53 20.54 0.81 -10.48
CA VAL A 53 19.61 -0.33 -10.32
C VAL A 53 18.31 -0.13 -11.09
N VAL A 54 17.74 1.07 -11.06
CA VAL A 54 16.40 1.32 -11.66
C VAL A 54 16.43 2.20 -12.91
N GLY A 55 17.60 2.59 -13.34
CA GLY A 55 17.78 3.44 -14.52
C GLY A 55 17.20 4.84 -14.37
N ALA A 56 17.25 5.61 -15.47
CA ALA A 56 16.92 7.03 -15.49
C ALA A 56 15.45 7.36 -15.17
N THR A 57 14.53 6.44 -15.40
CA THR A 57 13.09 6.72 -15.23
C THR A 57 12.71 6.91 -13.76
N VAL A 58 13.18 6.05 -12.87
CA VAL A 58 12.88 6.12 -11.43
C VAL A 58 13.81 7.10 -10.74
N SER A 59 15.11 7.09 -11.06
CA SER A 59 16.07 8.03 -10.50
C SER A 59 15.75 9.48 -10.91
N GLY A 60 15.20 9.70 -12.10
CA GLY A 60 14.75 11.01 -12.58
C GLY A 60 13.57 11.60 -11.80
N ALA A 61 12.77 10.76 -11.13
CA ALA A 61 11.65 11.18 -10.28
C ALA A 61 12.04 11.38 -8.81
N ALA A 62 13.30 11.16 -8.41
CA ALA A 62 13.75 11.31 -7.04
C ALA A 62 14.16 12.76 -6.73
N PHE A 63 13.81 13.24 -5.54
CA PHE A 63 14.35 14.48 -5.00
C PHE A 63 15.84 14.31 -4.72
N ARG A 64 16.66 15.21 -5.23
CA ARG A 64 18.11 15.18 -5.10
C ARG A 64 18.58 16.13 -4.01
N LEU A 65 19.59 15.70 -3.24
CA LEU A 65 20.22 16.44 -2.18
C LEU A 65 21.73 16.38 -2.37
N VAL A 66 22.44 17.39 -1.92
CA VAL A 66 23.91 17.39 -1.88
C VAL A 66 24.34 17.30 -0.43
N ASP A 67 25.14 16.30 -0.09
CA ASP A 67 25.70 16.13 1.25
C ASP A 67 26.87 17.10 1.49
N LEU A 68 27.30 17.21 2.74
CA LEU A 68 28.40 18.11 3.15
C LEU A 68 29.73 17.80 2.47
N ASP A 69 29.96 16.55 2.08
CA ASP A 69 31.16 16.12 1.36
C ASP A 69 31.04 16.27 -0.18
N GLY A 70 29.88 16.75 -0.67
CA GLY A 70 29.58 16.94 -2.09
C GLY A 70 28.99 15.71 -2.78
N SER A 71 28.75 14.62 -2.06
CA SER A 71 28.06 13.45 -2.63
C SER A 71 26.62 13.74 -2.97
N LEU A 72 26.11 13.10 -4.03
CA LEU A 72 24.73 13.26 -4.47
C LEU A 72 23.84 12.19 -3.83
N LEU A 73 22.90 12.64 -3.03
CA LEU A 73 21.90 11.82 -2.34
C LEU A 73 20.53 12.00 -2.98
N ALA A 74 19.61 11.10 -2.67
CA ALA A 74 18.20 11.21 -3.06
C ALA A 74 17.26 10.82 -1.91
N LEU A 75 16.12 11.48 -1.80
CA LEU A 75 15.01 10.95 -1.03
C LEU A 75 14.45 9.71 -1.76
N ARG A 76 14.24 8.64 -1.02
CA ARG A 76 13.74 7.37 -1.57
C ARG A 76 12.41 7.57 -2.32
N PRO A 77 12.32 7.23 -3.61
CA PRO A 77 11.10 7.37 -4.40
C PRO A 77 10.13 6.20 -4.22
N GLU A 78 10.59 5.10 -3.61
CA GLU A 78 9.84 3.88 -3.33
C GLU A 78 10.59 3.04 -2.27
N MET A 79 10.00 1.93 -1.80
CA MET A 79 10.58 1.15 -0.69
C MET A 79 11.32 -0.12 -1.11
N THR A 80 11.04 -0.68 -2.29
CA THR A 80 11.63 -1.96 -2.72
C THR A 80 13.15 -1.89 -2.81
N LEU A 81 13.71 -0.81 -3.38
CA LEU A 81 15.16 -0.63 -3.51
C LEU A 81 15.89 -0.48 -2.17
N PRO A 82 15.46 0.40 -1.25
CA PRO A 82 16.02 0.46 0.09
C PRO A 82 16.02 -0.89 0.81
N ILE A 83 14.95 -1.69 0.62
CA ILE A 83 14.85 -3.02 1.23
C ILE A 83 15.75 -4.02 0.52
N ALA A 84 15.83 -4.00 -0.81
CA ALA A 84 16.75 -4.85 -1.57
C ALA A 84 18.21 -4.58 -1.16
N ARG A 85 18.63 -3.30 -1.03
CA ARG A 85 19.94 -2.90 -0.51
C ARG A 85 20.16 -3.40 0.93
N LEU A 86 19.18 -3.22 1.81
CA LEU A 86 19.24 -3.70 3.20
C LEU A 86 19.41 -5.22 3.23
N ALA A 87 18.60 -5.95 2.44
CA ALA A 87 18.65 -7.40 2.38
C ALA A 87 20.00 -7.90 1.87
N ALA A 88 20.54 -7.34 0.79
CA ALA A 88 21.86 -7.68 0.29
C ALA A 88 22.95 -7.41 1.32
N ALA A 89 22.92 -6.26 1.99
CA ALA A 89 23.95 -5.85 2.94
C ALA A 89 23.89 -6.58 4.29
N ARG A 90 22.71 -7.02 4.74
CA ARG A 90 22.50 -7.53 6.11
C ARG A 90 21.96 -8.94 6.18
N LEU A 91 21.27 -9.44 5.15
CA LEU A 91 20.56 -10.71 5.15
C LEU A 91 21.11 -11.69 4.10
N GLY A 92 22.11 -11.31 3.29
CA GLY A 92 22.69 -12.13 2.23
C GLY A 92 23.27 -13.47 2.69
N GLY A 93 23.62 -13.59 3.96
CA GLY A 93 24.09 -14.85 4.57
C GLY A 93 22.98 -15.66 5.28
N SER A 94 21.74 -15.18 5.27
CA SER A 94 20.63 -15.87 5.93
C SER A 94 20.14 -17.06 5.12
N SER A 95 19.96 -18.22 5.76
CA SER A 95 19.35 -19.39 5.13
C SER A 95 17.81 -19.32 5.27
N GLY A 96 17.10 -19.35 4.15
CA GLY A 96 15.64 -19.46 4.08
C GLY A 96 14.88 -18.14 3.85
N PRO A 97 13.55 -18.25 3.78
CA PRO A 97 12.68 -17.13 3.44
C PRO A 97 12.79 -15.93 4.37
N GLN A 98 12.87 -14.73 3.80
CA GLN A 98 12.81 -13.49 4.54
C GLN A 98 11.48 -12.78 4.22
N ARG A 99 10.63 -12.63 5.22
CA ARG A 99 9.37 -11.89 5.14
C ARG A 99 9.57 -10.53 5.77
N LEU A 100 9.65 -9.49 4.96
CA LEU A 100 9.89 -8.11 5.39
C LEU A 100 8.67 -7.26 5.07
N CYS A 101 8.30 -6.35 5.98
CA CYS A 101 7.23 -5.39 5.73
C CYS A 101 7.62 -3.99 6.19
N TYR A 102 6.88 -3.00 5.70
CA TYR A 102 7.13 -1.60 5.99
C TYR A 102 5.86 -0.76 5.95
N ALA A 103 5.92 0.37 6.65
CA ALA A 103 5.00 1.49 6.56
C ALA A 103 5.85 2.77 6.59
N ALA A 104 6.04 3.41 5.44
CA ALA A 104 7.02 4.48 5.34
C ALA A 104 6.70 5.49 4.24
N ASP A 105 7.08 6.74 4.46
CA ASP A 105 6.94 7.81 3.47
C ASP A 105 7.97 7.65 2.34
N VAL A 106 7.51 7.94 1.13
CA VAL A 106 8.31 8.03 -0.08
C VAL A 106 8.06 9.37 -0.77
N TYR A 107 9.00 9.77 -1.63
CA TYR A 107 9.04 11.12 -2.18
C TYR A 107 9.29 11.06 -3.67
N ARG A 108 8.35 11.62 -4.47
CA ARG A 108 8.47 11.63 -5.94
C ARG A 108 8.26 13.04 -6.50
N GLU A 109 9.13 13.42 -7.43
CA GLU A 109 8.88 14.55 -8.28
C GLU A 109 7.89 14.17 -9.39
N HIS A 110 6.84 14.96 -9.53
CA HIS A 110 5.90 14.85 -10.64
C HIS A 110 5.97 16.12 -11.49
N ALA A 111 6.15 15.94 -12.79
CA ALA A 111 6.20 17.06 -13.75
C ALA A 111 4.85 17.81 -13.83
N SER A 112 3.73 17.10 -13.62
CA SER A 112 2.40 17.71 -13.53
C SER A 112 1.76 17.35 -12.19
N LEU A 113 1.40 18.37 -11.41
CA LEU A 113 0.64 18.20 -10.15
C LEU A 113 -0.86 18.01 -10.46
N ARG A 114 -1.22 16.89 -11.03
CA ARG A 114 -2.64 16.52 -11.25
C ARG A 114 -3.30 16.00 -9.96
N GLY A 115 -3.09 16.72 -8.83
CA GLY A 115 -3.63 16.31 -7.53
C GLY A 115 -2.83 15.22 -6.80
N GLU A 116 -1.69 14.79 -7.36
CA GLU A 116 -0.82 13.81 -6.70
C GLU A 116 0.10 14.50 -5.69
N SER A 117 0.20 13.93 -4.48
CA SER A 117 1.15 14.37 -3.47
C SER A 117 2.58 13.94 -3.85
N ARG A 118 3.55 14.82 -3.56
CA ARG A 118 4.98 14.51 -3.75
C ARG A 118 5.57 13.72 -2.57
N GLN A 119 4.86 13.67 -1.44
CA GLN A 119 5.11 12.81 -0.29
C GLN A 119 3.87 11.97 -0.04
N PHE A 120 4.04 10.65 0.04
CA PHE A 120 2.95 9.73 0.35
C PHE A 120 3.48 8.49 1.06
N ALA A 121 2.62 7.85 1.87
CA ALA A 121 3.01 6.65 2.60
C ALA A 121 2.81 5.39 1.75
N GLN A 122 3.81 4.53 1.75
CA GLN A 122 3.74 3.17 1.22
C GLN A 122 3.65 2.16 2.36
N LEU A 123 2.68 1.25 2.25
CA LEU A 123 2.50 0.08 3.12
C LEU A 123 2.76 -1.15 2.26
N GLY A 124 3.73 -1.97 2.59
CA GLY A 124 4.07 -3.07 1.70
C GLY A 124 4.83 -4.20 2.34
N VAL A 125 5.00 -5.27 1.55
CA VAL A 125 5.74 -6.47 1.92
C VAL A 125 6.72 -6.85 0.84
N GLU A 126 7.84 -7.46 1.25
CA GLU A 126 8.83 -8.07 0.38
C GLU A 126 9.15 -9.48 0.89
N LEU A 127 8.84 -10.49 0.08
CA LEU A 127 9.14 -11.89 0.32
C LEU A 127 10.39 -12.28 -0.47
N LEU A 128 11.48 -12.49 0.24
CA LEU A 128 12.80 -12.74 -0.34
C LEU A 128 13.25 -14.17 -0.12
N ALA A 129 14.14 -14.67 -0.99
CA ALA A 129 14.71 -16.03 -0.97
C ALA A 129 13.65 -17.14 -1.13
N VAL A 130 12.53 -16.84 -1.80
CA VAL A 130 11.49 -17.83 -2.13
C VAL A 130 11.06 -17.64 -3.59
N SER A 131 11.12 -18.71 -4.35
CA SER A 131 10.65 -18.74 -5.74
C SER A 131 9.40 -19.61 -5.88
N GLY A 132 8.72 -19.47 -7.01
CA GLY A 132 7.64 -20.31 -7.45
C GLY A 132 6.23 -19.86 -7.05
N PRO A 133 5.19 -20.60 -7.52
CA PRO A 133 3.79 -20.19 -7.45
C PRO A 133 3.26 -19.95 -6.04
N ALA A 134 3.76 -20.69 -5.03
CA ALA A 134 3.31 -20.55 -3.66
C ALA A 134 3.67 -19.18 -3.07
N SER A 135 4.87 -18.65 -3.38
CA SER A 135 5.26 -17.31 -2.95
C SER A 135 4.50 -16.22 -3.72
N ASP A 136 4.18 -16.45 -4.98
CA ASP A 136 3.33 -15.55 -5.76
C ASP A 136 1.92 -15.47 -5.20
N ALA A 137 1.31 -16.61 -4.88
CA ALA A 137 0.00 -16.70 -4.25
C ALA A 137 0.01 -16.05 -2.85
N GLU A 138 1.05 -16.28 -2.02
CA GLU A 138 1.17 -15.65 -0.70
C GLU A 138 1.12 -14.12 -0.82
N VAL A 139 1.92 -13.52 -1.72
CA VAL A 139 1.95 -12.07 -1.91
C VAL A 139 0.58 -11.51 -2.31
N VAL A 140 -0.16 -12.20 -3.20
CA VAL A 140 -1.51 -11.81 -3.61
C VAL A 140 -2.51 -11.95 -2.46
N CYS A 141 -2.46 -13.04 -1.68
CA CYS A 141 -3.32 -13.24 -0.51
C CYS A 141 -3.10 -12.12 0.53
N VAL A 142 -1.84 -11.79 0.85
CA VAL A 142 -1.52 -10.69 1.77
C VAL A 142 -2.09 -9.36 1.27
N LEU A 143 -1.99 -9.08 -0.03
CA LEU A 143 -2.55 -7.87 -0.64
C LEU A 143 -4.09 -7.82 -0.53
N VAL A 144 -4.77 -8.92 -0.84
CA VAL A 144 -6.23 -9.03 -0.72
C VAL A 144 -6.68 -8.84 0.72
N ASP A 145 -6.03 -9.52 1.67
CA ASP A 145 -6.40 -9.41 3.08
C ASP A 145 -6.05 -8.05 3.68
N ALA A 146 -4.95 -7.42 3.25
CA ALA A 146 -4.61 -6.05 3.63
C ALA A 146 -5.70 -5.06 3.17
N LEU A 147 -6.20 -5.19 1.93
CA LEU A 147 -7.28 -4.34 1.43
C LEU A 147 -8.62 -4.63 2.14
N ARG A 148 -8.95 -5.89 2.41
CA ARG A 148 -10.12 -6.24 3.22
C ARG A 148 -10.06 -5.61 4.62
N ALA A 149 -8.88 -5.64 5.25
CA ALA A 149 -8.68 -5.10 6.59
C ALA A 149 -8.86 -3.57 6.68
N THR A 150 -8.71 -2.83 5.57
CA THR A 150 -8.99 -1.39 5.55
C THR A 150 -10.47 -1.05 5.66
N GLY A 151 -11.36 -2.01 5.42
CA GLY A 151 -12.81 -1.80 5.33
C GLY A 151 -13.31 -1.50 3.91
N LEU A 152 -12.46 -1.50 2.89
CA LEU A 152 -12.90 -1.36 1.50
C LEU A 152 -13.89 -2.47 1.13
N THR A 153 -15.07 -2.09 0.67
CA THR A 153 -16.14 -3.01 0.26
C THR A 153 -15.98 -3.46 -1.20
N GLU A 154 -15.50 -2.56 -2.06
CA GLU A 154 -15.31 -2.80 -3.47
C GLU A 154 -13.86 -2.54 -3.88
N PHE A 155 -13.16 -3.59 -4.29
CA PHE A 155 -11.84 -3.54 -4.90
C PHE A 155 -11.60 -4.78 -5.74
N THR A 156 -10.65 -4.69 -6.65
CA THR A 156 -10.19 -5.79 -7.49
C THR A 156 -8.67 -5.81 -7.53
N VAL A 157 -8.10 -7.00 -7.41
CA VAL A 157 -6.67 -7.24 -7.60
C VAL A 157 -6.47 -7.86 -8.98
N GLY A 158 -5.90 -7.10 -9.91
CA GLY A 158 -5.48 -7.60 -11.20
C GLY A 158 -4.17 -8.36 -11.07
N VAL A 159 -4.09 -9.55 -11.65
CA VAL A 159 -2.87 -10.37 -11.72
C VAL A 159 -2.53 -10.70 -13.16
N GLY A 160 -1.26 -10.63 -13.50
CA GLY A 160 -0.73 -11.01 -14.81
C GLY A 160 0.66 -11.58 -14.69
N THR A 161 1.29 -11.86 -15.82
CA THR A 161 2.70 -12.26 -15.83
C THR A 161 3.43 -11.68 -17.03
N VAL A 162 4.63 -11.16 -16.82
CA VAL A 162 5.52 -10.72 -17.90
C VAL A 162 6.13 -11.90 -18.65
N ALA A 163 6.13 -13.08 -18.05
CA ALA A 163 6.77 -14.26 -18.64
C ALA A 163 6.19 -14.61 -20.01
N VAL A 164 4.87 -14.52 -20.19
CA VAL A 164 4.23 -14.81 -21.48
C VAL A 164 4.60 -13.79 -22.54
N LEU A 165 4.64 -12.49 -22.20
CA LEU A 165 5.04 -11.46 -23.14
C LEU A 165 6.51 -11.59 -23.54
N ARG A 166 7.40 -11.86 -22.57
CA ARG A 166 8.82 -12.14 -22.83
C ARG A 166 9.02 -13.39 -23.70
N ALA A 167 8.28 -14.48 -23.46
CA ALA A 167 8.34 -15.68 -24.28
C ALA A 167 7.91 -15.41 -25.73
N LEU A 168 6.82 -14.67 -25.94
CA LEU A 168 6.34 -14.27 -27.25
C LEU A 168 7.32 -13.34 -27.97
N ILE A 169 7.93 -12.40 -27.27
CA ILE A 169 8.99 -11.52 -27.81
C ILE A 169 10.20 -12.36 -28.24
N GLY A 170 10.62 -13.33 -27.41
CA GLY A 170 11.70 -14.26 -27.77
C GLY A 170 11.37 -15.09 -29.01
N ALA A 171 10.13 -15.56 -29.14
CA ALA A 171 9.67 -16.32 -30.30
C ALA A 171 9.60 -15.48 -31.60
N ALA A 172 9.54 -14.15 -31.47
CA ALA A 172 9.59 -13.26 -32.64
C ALA A 172 10.96 -13.25 -33.32
N ALA A 173 12.03 -13.69 -32.64
CA ALA A 173 13.42 -13.68 -33.12
C ALA A 173 13.84 -12.33 -33.70
N SER A 174 13.36 -11.23 -33.13
CA SER A 174 13.52 -9.86 -33.60
C SER A 174 14.71 -9.17 -32.91
N THR A 175 14.98 -7.90 -33.27
CA THR A 175 16.11 -7.18 -32.69
C THR A 175 15.84 -6.72 -31.24
N PRO A 176 16.89 -6.51 -30.41
CA PRO A 176 16.72 -5.96 -29.05
C PRO A 176 16.01 -4.60 -29.06
N GLU A 177 16.23 -3.74 -30.05
CA GLU A 177 15.60 -2.43 -30.19
C GLU A 177 14.09 -2.54 -30.42
N TRP A 178 13.68 -3.53 -31.25
CA TRP A 178 12.26 -3.81 -31.46
C TRP A 178 11.62 -4.31 -30.15
N ALA A 179 12.26 -5.23 -29.45
CA ALA A 179 11.78 -5.75 -28.18
C ALA A 179 11.60 -4.63 -27.14
N ALA A 180 12.60 -3.75 -27.03
CA ALA A 180 12.54 -2.57 -26.14
C ALA A 180 11.39 -1.61 -26.54
N SER A 181 11.22 -1.35 -27.84
CA SER A 181 10.14 -0.48 -28.36
C SER A 181 8.76 -1.09 -28.08
N LEU A 182 8.61 -2.41 -28.24
CA LEU A 182 7.37 -3.12 -27.97
C LEU A 182 7.02 -3.08 -26.48
N MET A 183 8.01 -3.33 -25.60
CA MET A 183 7.84 -3.22 -24.14
C MET A 183 7.48 -1.79 -23.74
N ALA A 184 8.14 -0.77 -24.31
CA ALA A 184 7.82 0.63 -24.03
C ALA A 184 6.40 1.00 -24.44
N ALA A 185 5.93 0.53 -25.62
CA ALA A 185 4.55 0.72 -26.07
C ALA A 185 3.54 0.03 -25.13
N ALA A 186 3.88 -1.17 -24.66
CA ALA A 186 3.09 -1.94 -23.71
C ALA A 186 2.99 -1.21 -22.35
N HIS A 187 4.11 -0.75 -21.79
CA HIS A 187 4.15 0.03 -20.54
C HIS A 187 3.37 1.36 -20.62
N ALA A 188 3.44 2.02 -21.77
CA ALA A 188 2.66 3.24 -22.04
C ALA A 188 1.18 2.97 -22.32
N ARG A 189 0.74 1.70 -22.35
CA ARG A 189 -0.61 1.27 -22.79
C ARG A 189 -0.98 1.85 -24.16
N ASN A 190 0.02 2.07 -25.01
CA ASN A 190 -0.17 2.56 -26.38
C ASN A 190 -0.42 1.36 -27.32
N LEU A 191 -1.64 0.88 -27.32
CA LEU A 191 -2.03 -0.25 -28.14
C LEU A 191 -1.90 0.01 -29.66
N VAL A 192 -1.96 1.26 -30.11
CA VAL A 192 -1.77 1.61 -31.53
C VAL A 192 -0.31 1.37 -31.93
N ALA A 193 0.63 1.88 -31.14
CA ALA A 193 2.07 1.65 -31.38
C ALA A 193 2.41 0.16 -31.23
N PHE A 194 1.83 -0.51 -30.22
CA PHE A 194 2.02 -1.94 -29.99
C PHE A 194 1.57 -2.78 -31.20
N ASP A 195 0.38 -2.51 -31.73
CA ASP A 195 -0.16 -3.21 -32.89
C ASP A 195 0.69 -2.97 -34.16
N ALA A 196 1.15 -1.75 -34.37
CA ALA A 196 2.04 -1.43 -35.48
C ALA A 196 3.37 -2.19 -35.39
N LEU A 197 3.99 -2.26 -34.20
CA LEU A 197 5.23 -2.99 -33.96
C LEU A 197 5.04 -4.51 -34.17
N THR A 198 3.92 -5.08 -33.74
CA THR A 198 3.61 -6.51 -33.91
C THR A 198 3.29 -6.89 -35.36
N ALA A 199 2.93 -5.92 -36.19
CA ALA A 199 2.70 -6.11 -37.64
C ALA A 199 3.93 -5.76 -38.49
N ALA A 200 5.05 -5.36 -37.88
CA ALA A 200 6.24 -4.92 -38.60
C ALA A 200 6.87 -6.05 -39.43
N GLN A 201 7.58 -5.69 -40.50
CA GLN A 201 8.31 -6.63 -41.33
C GLN A 201 9.36 -7.39 -40.50
N GLY A 202 9.43 -8.70 -40.67
CA GLY A 202 10.34 -9.58 -39.91
C GLY A 202 9.73 -10.23 -38.67
N VAL A 203 8.58 -9.76 -38.20
CA VAL A 203 7.83 -10.43 -37.12
C VAL A 203 6.97 -11.55 -37.71
N PRO A 204 7.10 -12.81 -37.27
CA PRO A 204 6.24 -13.89 -37.73
C PRO A 204 4.76 -13.56 -37.45
N SER A 205 3.91 -13.69 -38.45
CA SER A 205 2.50 -13.27 -38.33
C SER A 205 1.73 -13.95 -37.20
N ALA A 206 2.02 -15.22 -36.92
CA ALA A 206 1.44 -15.98 -35.80
C ALA A 206 1.86 -15.38 -34.44
N VAL A 207 3.14 -15.01 -34.30
CA VAL A 207 3.65 -14.39 -33.05
C VAL A 207 3.05 -12.98 -32.87
N GLY A 208 3.01 -12.18 -33.94
CA GLY A 208 2.37 -10.86 -33.91
C GLY A 208 0.88 -10.93 -33.54
N SER A 209 0.17 -11.94 -34.04
CA SER A 209 -1.23 -12.21 -33.68
C SER A 209 -1.36 -12.60 -32.21
N ALA A 210 -0.52 -13.51 -31.70
CA ALA A 210 -0.51 -13.94 -30.29
C ALA A 210 -0.24 -12.76 -29.36
N LEU A 211 0.76 -11.91 -29.68
CA LEU A 211 1.08 -10.69 -28.91
C LEU A 211 -0.14 -9.75 -28.79
N ARG A 212 -0.79 -9.44 -29.91
CA ARG A 212 -2.00 -8.58 -29.91
C ARG A 212 -3.15 -9.18 -29.14
N THR A 213 -3.32 -10.49 -29.21
CA THR A 213 -4.38 -11.19 -28.49
C THR A 213 -4.12 -11.19 -26.98
N VAL A 214 -2.94 -11.61 -26.57
CA VAL A 214 -2.57 -11.77 -25.15
C VAL A 214 -2.75 -10.48 -24.36
N VAL A 215 -2.25 -9.34 -24.82
CA VAL A 215 -2.33 -8.05 -24.07
C VAL A 215 -3.77 -7.53 -23.91
N ARG A 216 -4.76 -8.17 -24.53
CA ARG A 216 -6.18 -7.81 -24.44
C ARG A 216 -7.01 -8.80 -23.64
N ILE A 217 -6.40 -9.90 -23.20
CA ILE A 217 -7.10 -10.92 -22.42
C ILE A 217 -7.18 -10.47 -20.96
N ALA A 218 -8.40 -10.39 -20.46
CA ALA A 218 -8.69 -10.19 -19.05
C ALA A 218 -9.95 -10.98 -18.67
N GLY A 219 -10.05 -11.39 -17.39
CA GLY A 219 -11.20 -12.16 -16.90
C GLY A 219 -10.93 -12.89 -15.60
N GLY A 220 -11.63 -13.99 -15.37
CA GLY A 220 -11.35 -14.94 -14.30
C GLY A 220 -10.32 -16.00 -14.72
N ARG A 221 -10.48 -17.21 -14.18
CA ARG A 221 -9.63 -18.38 -14.54
C ARG A 221 -9.62 -18.68 -16.04
N GLU A 222 -10.75 -18.45 -16.72
CA GLU A 222 -10.89 -18.66 -18.16
C GLU A 222 -9.93 -17.81 -19.00
N ALA A 223 -9.49 -16.66 -18.49
CA ALA A 223 -8.50 -15.82 -19.15
C ALA A 223 -7.12 -16.51 -19.24
N ILE A 224 -6.76 -17.33 -18.25
CA ILE A 224 -5.51 -18.12 -18.28
C ILE A 224 -5.60 -19.14 -19.44
N ALA A 225 -6.73 -19.84 -19.58
CA ALA A 225 -6.93 -20.81 -20.64
C ALA A 225 -6.89 -20.15 -22.03
N ALA A 226 -7.57 -19.01 -22.20
CA ALA A 226 -7.56 -18.25 -23.45
C ALA A 226 -6.14 -17.75 -23.81
N CYS A 227 -5.37 -17.28 -22.83
CA CYS A 227 -3.99 -16.88 -23.04
C CYS A 227 -3.09 -18.08 -23.38
N ARG A 228 -3.31 -19.23 -22.74
CA ARG A 228 -2.60 -20.49 -23.02
C ARG A 228 -2.84 -20.97 -24.46
N GLU A 229 -4.08 -20.87 -24.97
CA GLU A 229 -4.40 -21.18 -26.37
C GLU A 229 -3.65 -20.24 -27.33
N ALA A 230 -3.73 -18.92 -27.10
CA ALA A 230 -3.07 -17.92 -27.96
C ALA A 230 -1.54 -18.05 -27.96
N ALA A 231 -0.92 -18.24 -26.80
CA ALA A 231 0.53 -18.42 -26.66
C ALA A 231 0.97 -19.82 -27.14
N GLY A 232 0.12 -20.82 -26.98
CA GLY A 232 0.38 -22.21 -27.39
C GLY A 232 0.50 -22.35 -28.91
N ALA A 233 -0.22 -21.55 -29.68
CA ALA A 233 -0.13 -21.52 -31.14
C ALA A 233 1.29 -21.24 -31.68
N VAL A 234 2.15 -20.65 -30.82
CA VAL A 234 3.58 -20.34 -31.13
C VAL A 234 4.55 -20.99 -30.14
N GLY A 235 4.12 -22.01 -29.40
CA GLY A 235 4.98 -22.79 -28.52
C GLY A 235 5.30 -22.12 -27.15
N CYS A 236 4.57 -21.07 -26.76
CA CYS A 236 4.85 -20.29 -25.53
C CYS A 236 3.90 -20.61 -24.37
N ALA A 237 3.10 -21.69 -24.43
CA ALA A 237 2.10 -22.03 -23.39
C ALA A 237 2.71 -22.22 -21.99
N GLY A 238 3.91 -22.81 -21.88
CA GLY A 238 4.58 -23.07 -20.60
C GLY A 238 4.89 -21.81 -19.78
N ALA A 239 4.90 -20.62 -20.39
CA ALA A 239 5.09 -19.36 -19.69
C ALA A 239 3.94 -19.01 -18.71
N LEU A 240 2.84 -19.75 -18.75
CA LEU A 240 1.66 -19.57 -17.90
C LEU A 240 1.59 -20.55 -16.71
N ASP A 241 2.44 -21.58 -16.68
CA ASP A 241 2.34 -22.66 -15.68
C ASP A 241 2.44 -22.13 -14.24
N ALA A 242 3.33 -21.18 -14.00
CA ALA A 242 3.48 -20.55 -12.69
C ALA A 242 2.23 -19.74 -12.28
N LEU A 243 1.65 -18.98 -13.21
CA LEU A 243 0.44 -18.19 -12.94
C LEU A 243 -0.77 -19.11 -12.68
N GLU A 244 -0.93 -20.18 -13.46
CA GLU A 244 -2.02 -21.14 -13.27
C GLU A 244 -1.91 -21.84 -11.92
N SER A 245 -0.71 -22.30 -11.55
CA SER A 245 -0.46 -22.91 -10.23
C SER A 245 -0.71 -21.92 -9.10
N ALA A 246 -0.33 -20.65 -9.26
CA ALA A 246 -0.61 -19.61 -8.27
C ALA A 246 -2.13 -19.37 -8.14
N TRP A 247 -2.86 -19.36 -9.25
CA TRP A 247 -4.32 -19.23 -9.26
C TRP A 247 -5.01 -20.36 -8.47
N ASP A 248 -4.59 -21.61 -8.65
CA ASP A 248 -5.13 -22.75 -7.90
C ASP A 248 -4.97 -22.55 -6.37
N LEU A 249 -3.83 -21.99 -5.96
CA LEU A 249 -3.59 -21.66 -4.56
C LEU A 249 -4.44 -20.49 -4.06
N LEU A 250 -4.72 -19.49 -4.91
CA LEU A 250 -5.61 -18.38 -4.58
C LEU A 250 -7.06 -18.84 -4.40
N GLU A 251 -7.52 -19.78 -5.23
CA GLU A 251 -8.83 -20.41 -5.07
C GLU A 251 -8.91 -21.19 -3.75
N ALA A 252 -7.89 -22.01 -3.46
CA ALA A 252 -7.81 -22.77 -2.21
C ALA A 252 -7.77 -21.87 -0.96
N ALA A 253 -7.15 -20.70 -1.06
CA ALA A 253 -7.07 -19.70 0.02
C ALA A 253 -8.34 -18.84 0.15
N GLY A 254 -9.31 -18.91 -0.78
CA GLY A 254 -10.50 -18.07 -0.78
C GLY A 254 -10.22 -16.60 -1.12
N ALA A 255 -9.15 -16.33 -1.86
CA ALA A 255 -8.80 -14.98 -2.31
C ALA A 255 -9.26 -14.67 -3.74
N ALA A 256 -9.57 -15.69 -4.54
CA ALA A 256 -9.87 -15.58 -5.97
C ALA A 256 -11.13 -14.74 -6.28
N ASP A 257 -12.07 -14.59 -5.35
CA ASP A 257 -13.26 -13.74 -5.50
C ASP A 257 -12.92 -12.26 -5.74
N ARG A 258 -11.76 -11.81 -5.28
CA ARG A 258 -11.23 -10.45 -5.43
C ARG A 258 -10.16 -10.31 -6.50
N VAL A 259 -9.79 -11.41 -7.14
CA VAL A 259 -8.71 -11.44 -8.14
C VAL A 259 -9.27 -11.54 -9.56
N ARG A 260 -8.64 -10.85 -10.49
CA ARG A 260 -8.88 -10.94 -11.93
C ARG A 260 -7.56 -11.08 -12.67
N VAL A 261 -7.53 -11.96 -13.64
CA VAL A 261 -6.40 -12.07 -14.58
C VAL A 261 -6.49 -10.91 -15.57
N ASP A 262 -5.37 -10.24 -15.80
CA ASP A 262 -5.26 -9.18 -16.80
C ASP A 262 -3.82 -9.15 -17.35
N PHE A 263 -3.66 -9.62 -18.58
CA PHE A 263 -2.37 -9.62 -19.28
C PHE A 263 -2.01 -8.25 -19.89
N GLY A 264 -2.90 -7.27 -19.79
CA GLY A 264 -2.65 -5.87 -20.13
C GLY A 264 -2.02 -5.07 -18.99
N ILE A 265 -1.86 -5.64 -17.79
CA ILE A 265 -1.13 -5.01 -16.68
C ILE A 265 0.36 -5.11 -16.97
N LEU A 266 0.94 -4.00 -17.42
CA LEU A 266 2.36 -3.88 -17.70
C LEU A 266 2.87 -2.66 -16.96
N ARG A 267 3.58 -2.86 -15.85
CA ARG A 267 4.11 -1.77 -15.04
C ARG A 267 5.41 -1.24 -15.62
N SER A 268 5.64 0.04 -15.41
CA SER A 268 6.81 0.77 -15.90
C SER A 268 8.14 0.40 -15.24
N PHE A 269 8.17 -0.60 -14.36
CA PHE A 269 9.42 -1.08 -13.78
C PHE A 269 9.91 -2.30 -14.56
N ASP A 270 10.99 -2.13 -15.31
CA ASP A 270 11.60 -3.17 -16.16
C ASP A 270 12.17 -4.37 -15.37
N TYR A 271 12.20 -4.29 -14.04
CA TYR A 271 12.79 -5.33 -13.19
C TYR A 271 11.85 -6.52 -12.89
N TYR A 272 10.55 -6.48 -13.25
CA TYR A 272 9.67 -7.62 -13.01
C TYR A 272 10.03 -8.81 -13.90
N THR A 273 10.07 -10.01 -13.27
CA THR A 273 10.52 -11.26 -13.93
C THR A 273 9.39 -12.28 -14.13
N GLY A 274 8.29 -12.14 -13.41
CA GLY A 274 7.18 -13.11 -13.38
C GLY A 274 5.82 -12.47 -13.12
N LEU A 275 5.21 -12.82 -11.99
CA LEU A 275 3.94 -12.24 -11.52
C LEU A 275 3.98 -10.71 -11.54
N ILE A 276 2.88 -10.09 -11.98
CA ILE A 276 2.58 -8.67 -11.75
C ILE A 276 1.22 -8.58 -11.07
N VAL A 277 1.09 -7.64 -10.14
CA VAL A 277 -0.17 -7.36 -9.46
C VAL A 277 -0.45 -5.86 -9.42
N GLU A 278 -1.71 -5.48 -9.58
CA GLU A 278 -2.21 -4.12 -9.34
C GLU A 278 -3.57 -4.19 -8.65
N ALA A 279 -3.76 -3.35 -7.63
CA ALA A 279 -5.03 -3.25 -6.93
C ALA A 279 -5.79 -1.97 -7.34
N TYR A 280 -7.09 -2.09 -7.57
CA TYR A 280 -7.95 -1.01 -8.03
C TYR A 280 -9.21 -0.92 -7.16
N ALA A 281 -9.74 0.30 -7.04
CA ALA A 281 -11.06 0.55 -6.49
C ALA A 281 -11.89 1.37 -7.48
N PRO A 282 -13.22 1.18 -7.51
CA PRO A 282 -14.11 2.01 -8.34
C PRO A 282 -13.96 3.50 -8.03
N GLY A 283 -14.09 4.33 -9.06
CA GLY A 283 -13.99 5.77 -8.93
C GLY A 283 -12.59 6.35 -8.83
N LEU A 284 -11.54 5.52 -8.75
CA LEU A 284 -10.16 5.96 -8.73
C LEU A 284 -9.50 5.68 -10.09
N GLY A 285 -8.99 6.72 -10.76
CA GLY A 285 -8.29 6.58 -12.05
C GLY A 285 -6.87 6.00 -11.95
N LEU A 286 -6.40 5.70 -10.75
CA LEU A 286 -5.06 5.19 -10.45
C LEU A 286 -5.15 3.94 -9.56
N PRO A 287 -4.21 2.97 -9.67
CA PRO A 287 -4.19 1.81 -8.80
C PRO A 287 -3.94 2.21 -7.34
N LEU A 288 -4.58 1.51 -6.40
CA LEU A 288 -4.33 1.63 -4.95
C LEU A 288 -2.89 1.30 -4.60
N GLY A 289 -2.31 0.39 -5.37
CA GLY A 289 -0.95 -0.09 -5.21
C GLY A 289 -0.67 -1.22 -6.19
N GLY A 290 0.48 -1.84 -6.07
CA GLY A 290 0.84 -2.98 -6.88
C GLY A 290 2.27 -3.42 -6.67
N GLY A 291 2.66 -4.48 -7.37
CA GLY A 291 3.93 -5.14 -7.21
C GLY A 291 4.12 -6.28 -8.19
N GLY A 292 4.88 -7.28 -7.77
CA GLY A 292 5.14 -8.47 -8.58
C GLY A 292 6.41 -9.19 -8.13
N ARG A 293 6.87 -10.10 -9.00
CA ARG A 293 8.13 -10.86 -8.84
C ARG A 293 9.28 -10.17 -9.56
N TYR A 294 10.43 -10.04 -8.89
CA TYR A 294 11.61 -9.31 -9.38
C TYR A 294 12.92 -10.02 -8.95
N ASP A 295 13.11 -11.24 -9.45
CA ASP A 295 14.19 -12.16 -9.04
C ASP A 295 15.60 -11.65 -9.35
N ASP A 296 15.73 -10.75 -10.34
CA ASP A 296 17.03 -10.24 -10.80
C ASP A 296 17.49 -8.97 -10.04
N LEU A 297 16.59 -8.31 -9.29
CA LEU A 297 16.87 -7.00 -8.68
C LEU A 297 18.00 -7.04 -7.66
N LEU A 298 18.02 -8.06 -6.79
CA LEU A 298 19.03 -8.16 -5.73
C LEU A 298 20.43 -8.52 -6.26
N ALA A 299 20.51 -9.08 -7.48
CA ALA A 299 21.79 -9.34 -8.14
C ALA A 299 22.59 -8.05 -8.39
N ALA A 300 21.92 -6.92 -8.64
CA ALA A 300 22.56 -5.61 -8.78
C ALA A 300 23.26 -5.14 -7.50
N PHE A 301 22.87 -5.67 -6.33
CA PHE A 301 23.54 -5.46 -5.05
C PHE A 301 24.53 -6.58 -4.68
N GLY A 302 24.88 -7.46 -5.64
CA GLY A 302 25.85 -8.54 -5.44
C GLY A 302 25.32 -9.79 -4.73
N THR A 303 24.01 -9.87 -4.46
CA THR A 303 23.39 -11.00 -3.74
C THR A 303 22.15 -11.48 -4.52
N PRO A 304 22.33 -12.33 -5.56
CA PRO A 304 21.19 -12.86 -6.31
C PRO A 304 20.21 -13.60 -5.38
N MET A 305 18.95 -13.19 -5.39
CA MET A 305 17.93 -13.75 -4.51
C MET A 305 16.54 -13.53 -5.14
N PRO A 306 15.73 -14.60 -5.30
CA PRO A 306 14.37 -14.44 -5.79
C PRO A 306 13.55 -13.59 -4.83
N ALA A 307 12.70 -12.75 -5.39
CA ALA A 307 11.92 -11.79 -4.62
C ALA A 307 10.56 -11.51 -5.26
N ALA A 308 9.55 -11.32 -4.40
CA ALA A 308 8.24 -10.85 -4.77
C ALA A 308 7.66 -9.96 -3.67
N GLY A 309 6.90 -8.93 -4.03
CA GLY A 309 6.31 -8.03 -3.06
C GLY A 309 5.32 -7.07 -3.68
N PHE A 310 4.72 -6.23 -2.84
CA PHE A 310 3.85 -5.15 -3.28
C PHE A 310 3.94 -3.94 -2.35
N ALA A 311 3.50 -2.79 -2.85
CA ALA A 311 3.29 -1.57 -2.09
C ALA A 311 1.88 -1.00 -2.34
N LEU A 312 1.16 -0.66 -1.27
CA LEU A 312 -0.08 0.13 -1.27
C LEU A 312 0.24 1.60 -0.99
N SER A 313 -0.45 2.52 -1.64
CA SER A 313 -0.45 3.94 -1.26
C SER A 313 -1.56 4.18 -0.24
N LEU A 314 -1.19 4.59 0.97
CA LEU A 314 -2.14 4.92 2.02
C LEU A 314 -3.11 6.01 1.57
N GLU A 315 -2.61 7.06 0.88
CA GLU A 315 -3.43 8.16 0.39
C GLU A 315 -4.51 7.68 -0.58
N ARG A 316 -4.15 6.78 -1.51
CA ARG A 316 -5.12 6.23 -2.48
C ARG A 316 -6.14 5.32 -1.82
N VAL A 317 -5.73 4.54 -0.81
CA VAL A 317 -6.65 3.75 0.01
C VAL A 317 -7.62 4.65 0.76
N MET A 318 -7.14 5.74 1.39
CA MET A 318 -8.01 6.72 2.07
C MET A 318 -9.02 7.39 1.12
N ILE A 319 -8.59 7.77 -0.09
CA ILE A 319 -9.48 8.33 -1.11
C ILE A 319 -10.55 7.30 -1.52
N ALA A 320 -10.17 6.04 -1.69
CA ALA A 320 -11.11 4.97 -2.06
C ALA A 320 -12.12 4.69 -0.93
N LEU A 321 -11.70 4.67 0.33
CA LEU A 321 -12.59 4.54 1.49
C LEU A 321 -13.62 5.67 1.51
N ALA A 322 -13.17 6.91 1.37
CA ALA A 322 -14.06 8.08 1.32
C ALA A 322 -15.03 8.02 0.13
N ALA A 323 -14.58 7.60 -1.06
CA ALA A 323 -15.43 7.45 -2.25
C ALA A 323 -16.50 6.36 -2.08
N GLN A 324 -16.24 5.34 -1.26
CA GLN A 324 -17.20 4.27 -0.93
C GLN A 324 -18.07 4.60 0.29
N GLY A 325 -17.92 5.79 0.89
CA GLY A 325 -18.64 6.19 2.09
C GLY A 325 -18.26 5.37 3.34
N VAL A 326 -17.08 4.77 3.35
CA VAL A 326 -16.59 4.02 4.50
C VAL A 326 -15.98 4.98 5.51
N GLU A 327 -16.62 5.09 6.67
CA GLU A 327 -16.10 5.88 7.78
C GLU A 327 -15.05 5.06 8.55
N VAL A 328 -13.84 5.62 8.69
CA VAL A 328 -12.79 5.05 9.51
C VAL A 328 -13.05 5.42 10.97
N ALA A 329 -13.37 4.41 11.78
CA ALA A 329 -13.67 4.62 13.18
C ALA A 329 -12.43 5.08 13.95
N VAL A 330 -12.42 6.33 14.38
CA VAL A 330 -11.35 6.91 15.19
C VAL A 330 -11.81 7.05 16.63
N ARG A 331 -11.04 6.50 17.55
CA ARG A 331 -11.30 6.69 18.97
C ARG A 331 -10.96 8.13 19.38
N GLY A 332 -11.98 8.90 19.77
CA GLY A 332 -11.85 10.25 20.26
C GLY A 332 -11.47 10.34 21.74
N VAL A 333 -11.84 11.43 22.39
CA VAL A 333 -11.74 11.63 23.85
C VAL A 333 -12.79 10.77 24.54
N ASP A 334 -12.39 9.90 25.47
CA ASP A 334 -13.32 9.07 26.22
C ASP A 334 -13.99 9.89 27.32
N ALA A 335 -13.21 10.72 28.03
CA ALA A 335 -13.74 11.56 29.10
C ALA A 335 -13.07 12.95 29.14
N LEU A 336 -13.87 13.96 29.48
CA LEU A 336 -13.40 15.29 29.82
C LEU A 336 -13.61 15.49 31.33
N VAL A 337 -12.54 15.87 32.03
CA VAL A 337 -12.53 16.06 33.50
C VAL A 337 -12.11 17.49 33.83
N GLY A 338 -12.95 18.19 34.58
CA GLY A 338 -12.68 19.53 35.05
C GLY A 338 -12.94 19.72 36.54
N GLY A 339 -12.96 20.95 37.02
CA GLY A 339 -13.22 21.29 38.43
C GLY A 339 -11.97 21.70 39.22
N ASP A 340 -11.81 21.21 40.47
CA ASP A 340 -10.60 21.50 41.25
C ASP A 340 -9.36 20.90 40.57
N PRO A 341 -8.27 21.68 40.39
CA PRO A 341 -7.11 21.22 39.64
C PRO A 341 -6.43 19.98 40.23
N ALA A 342 -6.39 19.84 41.56
CA ALA A 342 -5.73 18.72 42.21
C ALA A 342 -6.60 17.44 42.09
N ALA A 343 -7.91 17.58 42.27
CA ALA A 343 -8.87 16.47 42.02
C ALA A 343 -8.86 16.05 40.56
N CYS A 344 -8.95 16.98 39.62
CA CYS A 344 -8.87 16.72 38.19
C CYS A 344 -7.58 15.95 37.83
N ALA A 345 -6.42 16.38 38.34
CA ALA A 345 -5.16 15.68 38.07
C ALA A 345 -5.16 14.23 38.56
N ARG A 346 -5.71 13.97 39.78
CA ARG A 346 -5.80 12.62 40.33
C ARG A 346 -6.70 11.73 39.48
N VAL A 347 -7.90 12.21 39.14
CA VAL A 347 -8.87 11.46 38.33
C VAL A 347 -8.33 11.20 36.93
N CYS A 348 -7.80 12.21 36.25
CA CYS A 348 -7.17 12.05 34.94
C CYS A 348 -6.06 11.01 34.95
N SER A 349 -5.18 11.05 35.95
CA SER A 349 -4.08 10.08 36.10
C SER A 349 -4.62 8.65 36.24
N ARG A 350 -5.62 8.46 37.09
CA ARG A 350 -6.25 7.16 37.35
C ARG A 350 -6.93 6.59 36.10
N LEU A 351 -7.72 7.40 35.41
CA LEU A 351 -8.40 6.99 34.17
C LEU A 351 -7.38 6.65 33.06
N ARG A 352 -6.34 7.46 32.88
CA ARG A 352 -5.26 7.21 31.90
C ARG A 352 -4.52 5.91 32.19
N ALA A 353 -4.23 5.63 33.46
CA ALA A 353 -3.64 4.35 33.86
C ALA A 353 -4.53 3.15 33.52
N GLY A 354 -5.86 3.33 33.52
CA GLY A 354 -6.85 2.36 33.04
C GLY A 354 -7.06 2.33 31.52
N GLY A 355 -6.23 3.04 30.73
CA GLY A 355 -6.30 3.05 29.27
C GLY A 355 -7.32 4.02 28.65
N TRP A 356 -7.90 4.91 29.47
CA TRP A 356 -8.81 5.95 28.99
C TRP A 356 -8.07 7.10 28.32
N ARG A 357 -8.66 7.68 27.26
CA ARG A 357 -8.22 8.94 26.64
C ARG A 357 -8.92 10.10 27.34
N VAL A 358 -8.21 10.81 28.19
CA VAL A 358 -8.79 11.84 29.08
C VAL A 358 -8.21 13.19 28.77
N GLN A 359 -9.09 14.13 28.52
CA GLN A 359 -8.77 15.55 28.42
C GLN A 359 -9.04 16.21 29.80
N ALA A 360 -8.05 16.93 30.31
CA ALA A 360 -8.25 17.78 31.47
C ALA A 360 -8.75 19.16 31.02
N SER A 361 -9.68 19.73 31.74
CA SER A 361 -10.22 21.06 31.51
C SER A 361 -9.90 22.01 32.68
N ALA A 362 -9.68 23.28 32.38
CA ALA A 362 -9.59 24.35 33.39
C ALA A 362 -10.97 24.84 33.84
N THR A 363 -12.04 24.40 33.20
CA THR A 363 -13.44 24.79 33.47
C THR A 363 -13.90 24.19 34.81
N ARG A 364 -14.56 24.98 35.62
CA ARG A 364 -14.97 24.61 37.00
C ARG A 364 -16.46 24.38 37.15
N THR A 365 -17.31 24.84 36.25
CA THR A 365 -18.77 24.72 36.33
C THR A 365 -19.26 23.58 35.47
N SER A 366 -20.24 22.82 35.98
CA SER A 366 -20.81 21.65 35.26
C SER A 366 -21.39 22.02 33.92
N ASP A 367 -22.15 23.11 33.82
CA ASP A 367 -22.79 23.52 32.55
C ASP A 367 -21.78 23.84 31.45
N ALA A 368 -20.69 24.54 31.79
CA ALA A 368 -19.63 24.85 30.84
C ALA A 368 -18.82 23.60 30.48
N LEU A 369 -18.62 22.66 31.42
CA LEU A 369 -17.94 21.39 31.15
C LEU A 369 -18.73 20.50 30.20
N VAL A 370 -20.06 20.46 30.29
CA VAL A 370 -20.91 19.71 29.35
C VAL A 370 -20.77 20.28 27.93
N GLY A 371 -20.74 21.62 27.80
CA GLY A 371 -20.50 22.26 26.50
C GLY A 371 -19.14 21.89 25.93
N GLU A 372 -18.08 22.03 26.72
CA GLU A 372 -16.70 21.70 26.33
C GLU A 372 -16.55 20.20 26.00
N ALA A 373 -17.21 19.30 26.75
CA ALA A 373 -17.21 17.88 26.47
C ALA A 373 -17.88 17.52 25.13
N ARG A 374 -18.97 18.22 24.76
CA ARG A 374 -19.61 18.08 23.44
C ARG A 374 -18.69 18.56 22.33
N ASP A 375 -18.07 19.72 22.51
CA ASP A 375 -17.15 20.28 21.51
C ASP A 375 -15.92 19.42 21.32
N ALA A 376 -15.40 18.82 22.42
CA ALA A 376 -14.31 17.84 22.37
C ALA A 376 -14.72 16.47 21.87
N GLY A 377 -16.01 16.22 21.63
CA GLY A 377 -16.54 14.91 21.26
C GLY A 377 -16.29 13.83 22.32
N ALA A 378 -16.22 14.23 23.60
CA ALA A 378 -16.06 13.28 24.70
C ALA A 378 -17.34 12.48 24.95
N VAL A 379 -17.19 11.20 25.27
CA VAL A 379 -18.33 10.32 25.63
C VAL A 379 -18.83 10.64 27.03
N TRP A 380 -17.90 10.94 27.94
CA TRP A 380 -18.15 11.17 29.37
C TRP A 380 -17.58 12.51 29.82
N TRP A 381 -18.15 13.07 30.87
CA TRP A 381 -17.57 14.23 31.56
C TRP A 381 -17.67 14.07 33.07
N MET A 382 -16.88 14.83 33.79
CA MET A 382 -16.86 14.83 35.25
C MET A 382 -16.43 16.20 35.78
N ALA A 383 -17.10 16.66 36.82
CA ALA A 383 -16.75 17.91 37.52
C ALA A 383 -16.18 17.57 38.91
N GLY A 384 -14.93 17.93 39.13
CA GLY A 384 -14.32 17.91 40.44
C GLY A 384 -14.17 16.53 41.06
N GLU A 385 -14.66 16.39 42.32
CA GLU A 385 -14.52 15.21 43.16
C GLU A 385 -15.71 14.23 43.06
N ASP A 386 -16.51 14.33 42.01
CA ASP A 386 -17.63 13.42 41.79
C ASP A 386 -17.17 11.97 41.79
N ALA A 387 -18.02 11.10 42.35
CA ALA A 387 -17.72 9.65 42.41
C ALA A 387 -18.02 8.92 41.09
N ALA A 388 -18.53 9.63 40.08
CA ALA A 388 -18.98 9.05 38.82
C ALA A 388 -18.71 10.00 37.64
N LEU A 389 -18.47 9.37 36.47
CA LEU A 389 -18.53 10.07 35.18
C LEU A 389 -19.99 10.18 34.72
N THR A 390 -20.33 11.29 34.08
CA THR A 390 -21.66 11.50 33.50
C THR A 390 -21.57 11.38 31.97
N ARG A 391 -22.46 10.60 31.34
CA ARG A 391 -22.49 10.48 29.89
C ARG A 391 -23.04 11.74 29.26
N VAL A 392 -22.36 12.21 28.22
CA VAL A 392 -22.71 13.46 27.53
C VAL A 392 -24.06 13.38 26.81
N SER A 393 -24.44 12.20 26.30
CA SER A 393 -25.63 12.02 25.46
C SER A 393 -26.94 11.96 26.25
N ASP A 394 -26.96 11.33 27.43
CA ASP A 394 -28.16 11.03 28.18
C ASP A 394 -28.09 11.28 29.68
N GLY A 395 -26.94 11.72 30.17
CA GLY A 395 -26.74 11.98 31.60
C GLY A 395 -26.56 10.72 32.46
N ALA A 396 -26.41 9.55 31.88
CA ALA A 396 -26.20 8.32 32.66
C ALA A 396 -24.91 8.39 33.45
N ALA A 397 -24.95 7.91 34.70
CA ALA A 397 -23.78 7.91 35.58
C ALA A 397 -22.97 6.61 35.45
N LEU A 398 -21.65 6.72 35.46
CA LEU A 398 -20.71 5.60 35.49
C LEU A 398 -19.80 5.74 36.71
N ALA A 399 -19.95 4.85 37.69
CA ALA A 399 -19.11 4.85 38.86
C ALA A 399 -17.63 4.61 38.51
N LEU A 400 -16.74 5.25 39.28
CA LEU A 400 -15.29 5.10 39.13
C LEU A 400 -14.70 3.97 40.01
N GLU A 401 -15.52 3.30 40.82
CA GLU A 401 -15.10 2.17 41.69
C GLU A 401 -16.05 0.99 41.54
N PRO A 402 -15.53 -0.17 41.05
CA PRO A 402 -14.18 -0.38 40.52
C PRO A 402 -13.97 0.43 39.25
N LEU A 403 -12.69 0.76 38.88
CA LEU A 403 -12.38 1.51 37.68
C LEU A 403 -12.93 0.77 36.44
N PRO A 404 -13.87 1.40 35.69
CA PRO A 404 -14.47 0.75 34.55
C PRO A 404 -13.47 0.66 33.38
N ALA A 405 -13.69 -0.32 32.49
CA ALA A 405 -12.96 -0.38 31.23
C ALA A 405 -13.26 0.87 30.37
N PRO A 406 -12.30 1.33 29.56
CA PRO A 406 -12.56 2.41 28.63
C PRO A 406 -13.65 2.02 27.62
N PRO A 407 -14.42 2.99 27.09
CA PRO A 407 -15.47 2.71 26.11
C PRO A 407 -14.93 1.97 24.89
N ALA A 408 -15.70 1.02 24.38
CA ALA A 408 -15.39 0.36 23.12
C ALA A 408 -15.44 1.37 21.94
N LEU A 409 -14.75 1.06 20.87
CA LEU A 409 -14.65 1.93 19.69
C LEU A 409 -16.02 2.29 19.09
N GLU A 410 -16.98 1.36 19.14
CA GLU A 410 -18.35 1.53 18.63
C GLU A 410 -19.17 2.59 19.41
N ALA A 411 -18.89 2.76 20.69
CA ALA A 411 -19.56 3.76 21.51
C ALA A 411 -19.02 5.20 21.24
N ALA A 412 -17.86 5.32 20.67
CA ALA A 412 -17.24 6.61 20.33
C ALA A 412 -17.78 7.21 19.01
N ASN A 413 -18.40 6.39 18.15
CA ASN A 413 -18.90 6.81 16.84
C ASN A 413 -20.36 7.33 16.84
N GLN A 414 -21.04 7.41 17.98
CA GLN A 414 -22.34 8.12 18.07
C GLN A 414 -22.15 9.63 18.07
N ARG A 415 -21.32 10.16 17.19
CA ARG A 415 -21.27 11.58 16.88
C ARG A 415 -22.47 11.89 16.00
N GLY A 416 -23.50 12.50 16.60
CA GLY A 416 -24.58 13.12 15.86
C GLY A 416 -23.98 14.03 14.80
N GLY A 417 -24.39 13.81 13.56
CA GLY A 417 -23.88 14.59 12.43
C GLY A 417 -24.11 16.08 12.64
N VAL A 418 -23.00 16.79 12.78
CA VAL A 418 -22.94 18.22 12.45
C VAL A 418 -21.84 18.30 11.37
N ARG A 419 -22.32 18.40 10.14
CA ARG A 419 -21.52 18.87 9.00
C ARG A 419 -21.45 20.37 9.03
#